data_07b8395f71a8b7ad786f0e324abd9253
#
_entry.id   07b8395f71a8b7ad786f0e324abd9253
#
_cell.length_a   1.000
_cell.length_b   1.000
_cell.length_c   1.000
_cell.angle_alpha   90.00
_cell.angle_beta   90.00
_cell.angle_gamma   90.00
#
_symmetry.space_group_name_H-M   'P 1'
#
loop_
_entity.id
_entity.type
_entity.pdbx_description
1 polymer ?
#
loop_
_entity_poly.entity_id
_entity_poly.type
_entity_poly.pdbx_seq_one_letter_code
_entity_poly.pdbx_strand_id
1 'polypeptide(L)'
;GLRVSELCALNIESLQPNSTARVIGKGNKERVVPYGVPATRALMRYLIVRPMLAKKPTRALFLGVRGGRLDPRSMRDIVYRVAAQAGVPEISPHDLRHSAATHLLEGGSDLRTVQEILGHNSLATTQRYTHVSAERLRQTFTQAHPRA
;
A
#
# COMPACT_ATOMS: atom_id res chain seq x y z
N GLY A 1 2.81 -3.83 -1.12
CA GLY A 1 4.24 -3.69 -0.89
C GLY A 1 4.69 -2.35 -0.30
N LEU A 2 3.79 -1.59 0.35
CA LEU A 2 4.13 -0.33 1.02
C LEU A 2 5.04 -0.55 2.24
N ARG A 3 5.89 0.45 2.54
CA ARG A 3 6.50 0.52 3.86
C ARG A 3 5.46 0.91 4.90
N VAL A 4 5.61 0.46 6.14
CA VAL A 4 4.67 0.79 7.23
C VAL A 4 4.50 2.31 7.39
N SER A 5 5.59 3.05 7.37
CA SER A 5 5.54 4.51 7.48
C SER A 5 4.80 5.18 6.31
N GLU A 6 4.99 4.66 5.10
CA GLU A 6 4.28 5.14 3.91
C GLU A 6 2.77 4.89 4.02
N LEU A 7 2.38 3.67 4.45
CA LEU A 7 0.97 3.34 4.67
C LEU A 7 0.33 4.24 5.74
N CYS A 8 1.00 4.43 6.86
CA CYS A 8 0.51 5.32 7.92
C CYS A 8 0.43 6.79 7.49
N ALA A 9 1.27 7.21 6.55
CA ALA A 9 1.28 8.58 6.02
C ALA A 9 0.18 8.87 4.99
N LEU A 10 -0.49 7.84 4.44
CA LEU A 10 -1.54 8.04 3.45
C LEU A 10 -2.65 8.95 3.97
N ASN A 11 -3.14 9.80 3.09
CA ASN A 11 -4.33 10.62 3.28
C ASN A 11 -5.47 10.07 2.42
N ILE A 12 -6.69 10.54 2.65
CA ILE A 12 -7.85 10.17 1.81
C ILE A 12 -7.57 10.53 0.35
N GLU A 13 -6.98 11.69 0.11
CA GLU A 13 -6.63 12.19 -1.22
C GLU A 13 -5.47 11.44 -1.89
N SER A 14 -4.81 10.55 -1.15
CA SER A 14 -3.81 9.64 -1.73
C SER A 14 -4.45 8.55 -2.58
N LEU A 15 -5.72 8.24 -2.34
CA LEU A 15 -6.47 7.29 -3.15
C LEU A 15 -6.78 7.89 -4.51
N GLN A 16 -6.51 7.15 -5.56
CA GLN A 16 -6.73 7.56 -6.93
C GLN A 16 -7.71 6.60 -7.62
N PRO A 17 -8.30 7.00 -8.76
CA PRO A 17 -9.07 6.09 -9.60
C PRO A 17 -8.29 4.82 -9.93
N ASN A 18 -9.02 3.79 -10.40
CA ASN A 18 -8.43 2.54 -10.87
C ASN A 18 -7.67 1.74 -9.79
N SER A 19 -8.10 1.80 -8.52
CA SER A 19 -7.49 1.05 -7.42
C SER A 19 -5.98 1.30 -7.30
N THR A 20 -5.59 2.56 -7.35
CA THR A 20 -4.21 2.99 -7.14
C THR A 20 -4.10 3.99 -6.00
N ALA A 21 -2.92 4.08 -5.39
CA ALA A 21 -2.62 5.05 -4.35
C ALA A 21 -1.32 5.79 -4.65
N ARG A 22 -1.33 7.11 -4.47
CA ARG A 22 -0.14 7.96 -4.55
C ARG A 22 0.57 7.91 -3.20
N VAL A 23 1.84 7.52 -3.24
CA VAL A 23 2.69 7.31 -2.07
C VAL A 23 3.90 8.22 -2.14
N ILE A 24 4.21 8.87 -1.04
CA ILE A 24 5.41 9.68 -0.88
C ILE A 24 6.45 8.87 -0.13
N GLY A 25 7.57 8.57 -0.77
CA GLY A 25 8.68 7.80 -0.21
C GLY A 25 9.80 8.68 0.36
N LYS A 26 10.93 8.05 0.65
CA LYS A 26 12.14 8.74 1.13
C LYS A 26 12.60 9.78 0.11
N GLY A 27 12.96 10.97 0.60
CA GLY A 27 13.38 12.08 -0.24
C GLY A 27 12.24 12.77 -0.98
N ASN A 28 11.02 12.67 -0.45
CA ASN A 28 9.82 13.29 -1.03
C ASN A 28 9.51 12.82 -2.47
N LYS A 29 9.98 11.63 -2.83
CA LYS A 29 9.72 11.04 -4.15
C LYS A 29 8.34 10.41 -4.17
N GLU A 30 7.52 10.85 -5.11
CA GLU A 30 6.18 10.30 -5.32
C GLU A 30 6.24 9.06 -6.22
N ARG A 31 5.38 8.08 -5.94
CA ARG A 31 5.07 6.96 -6.82
C ARG A 31 3.62 6.54 -6.69
N VAL A 32 3.12 5.88 -7.71
CA VAL A 32 1.78 5.28 -7.70
C VAL A 32 1.92 3.78 -7.49
N VAL A 33 1.10 3.22 -6.60
CA VAL A 33 1.07 1.79 -6.32
C VAL A 33 -0.34 1.25 -6.54
N PRO A 34 -0.49 0.13 -7.27
CA PRO A 34 -1.77 -0.53 -7.41
C PRO A 34 -2.10 -1.35 -6.15
N TYR A 35 -3.40 -1.60 -5.92
CA TYR A 35 -3.88 -2.55 -4.95
C TYR A 35 -5.06 -3.36 -5.52
N GLY A 36 -5.14 -4.63 -5.12
CA GLY A 36 -6.07 -5.59 -5.70
C GLY A 36 -7.51 -5.42 -5.25
N VAL A 37 -8.41 -6.16 -5.87
CA VAL A 37 -9.85 -6.14 -5.62
C VAL A 37 -10.22 -6.42 -4.15
N PRO A 38 -9.59 -7.40 -3.45
CA PRO A 38 -9.88 -7.61 -2.03
C PRO A 38 -9.55 -6.40 -1.16
N ALA A 39 -8.43 -5.71 -1.44
CA ALA A 39 -8.05 -4.49 -0.72
C ALA A 39 -9.02 -3.34 -1.02
N THR A 40 -9.44 -3.19 -2.28
CA THR A 40 -10.46 -2.20 -2.69
C THR A 40 -11.75 -2.40 -1.91
N ARG A 41 -12.27 -3.63 -1.83
CA ARG A 41 -13.50 -3.95 -1.10
C ARG A 41 -13.37 -3.67 0.39
N ALA A 42 -12.25 -4.04 1.01
CA ALA A 42 -11.98 -3.77 2.41
C ALA A 42 -11.88 -2.27 2.70
N LEU A 43 -11.20 -1.53 1.82
CA LEU A 43 -11.02 -0.09 1.93
C LEU A 43 -12.36 0.66 1.80
N MET A 44 -13.21 0.27 0.85
CA MET A 44 -14.56 0.86 0.71
C MET A 44 -15.40 0.66 1.97
N ARG A 45 -15.43 -0.55 2.54
CA ARG A 45 -16.12 -0.81 3.81
C ARG A 45 -15.55 0.03 4.96
N TYR A 46 -14.24 0.15 5.03
CA TYR A 46 -13.58 0.98 6.03
C TYR A 46 -13.94 2.46 5.90
N LEU A 47 -13.97 3.01 4.68
CA LEU A 47 -14.29 4.40 4.43
C LEU A 47 -15.72 4.79 4.87
N ILE A 48 -16.67 3.85 4.84
CA ILE A 48 -18.04 4.06 5.34
C ILE A 48 -18.02 4.32 6.86
N VAL A 49 -17.25 3.54 7.62
CA VAL A 49 -17.23 3.63 9.09
C VAL A 49 -16.18 4.62 9.61
N ARG A 50 -15.21 5.00 8.77
CA ARG A 50 -14.10 5.88 9.15
C ARG A 50 -14.56 7.21 9.79
N PRO A 51 -15.61 7.91 9.30
CA PRO A 51 -16.07 9.16 9.92
C PRO A 51 -16.48 8.97 11.38
N MET A 52 -17.04 7.80 11.73
CA MET A 52 -17.43 7.47 13.10
C MET A 52 -16.24 7.21 14.02
N LEU A 53 -15.08 6.84 13.45
CA LEU A 53 -13.84 6.60 14.18
C LEU A 53 -13.05 7.90 14.42
N ALA A 54 -13.23 8.90 13.58
CA ALA A 54 -12.50 10.15 13.66
C ALA A 54 -13.05 11.05 14.78
N LYS A 55 -12.24 11.30 15.81
CA LYS A 55 -12.63 12.20 16.92
C LYS A 55 -12.51 13.69 16.58
N LYS A 56 -11.74 14.02 15.53
CA LYS A 56 -11.52 15.37 15.02
C LYS A 56 -11.36 15.32 13.49
N PRO A 57 -11.64 16.41 12.76
CA PRO A 57 -11.34 16.48 11.34
C PRO A 57 -9.89 16.07 11.06
N THR A 58 -9.70 15.13 10.16
CA THR A 58 -8.37 14.63 9.80
C THR A 58 -8.34 14.12 8.36
N ARG A 59 -7.26 14.40 7.65
CA ARG A 59 -7.01 13.91 6.27
C ARG A 59 -6.45 12.48 6.26
N ALA A 60 -5.94 11.97 7.42
CA ALA A 60 -5.32 10.65 7.51
C ALA A 60 -6.27 9.58 6.98
N LEU A 61 -5.79 8.73 6.06
CA LEU A 61 -6.58 7.61 5.55
C LEU A 61 -6.88 6.62 6.67
N PHE A 62 -5.86 6.10 7.33
CA PHE A 62 -6.01 5.12 8.39
C PHE A 62 -5.94 5.76 9.77
N LEU A 63 -6.87 5.37 10.64
CA LEU A 63 -7.02 5.90 11.99
C LEU A 63 -6.68 4.83 13.02
N GLY A 64 -6.01 5.25 14.08
CA GLY A 64 -5.80 4.44 15.28
C GLY A 64 -7.03 4.50 16.22
N VAL A 65 -7.02 3.67 17.25
CA VAL A 65 -8.10 3.55 18.24
C VAL A 65 -8.48 4.86 18.94
N ARG A 66 -7.56 5.82 18.98
CA ARG A 66 -7.80 7.16 19.54
C ARG A 66 -8.40 8.16 18.55
N GLY A 67 -8.71 7.74 17.34
CA GLY A 67 -9.34 8.54 16.29
C GLY A 67 -8.41 9.49 15.55
N GLY A 68 -7.11 9.49 15.85
CA GLY A 68 -6.07 10.18 15.09
C GLY A 68 -5.40 9.26 14.06
N ARG A 69 -4.40 9.78 13.34
CA ARG A 69 -3.62 8.99 12.38
C ARG A 69 -3.06 7.71 13.01
N LEU A 70 -3.18 6.61 12.30
CA LEU A 70 -2.58 5.34 12.67
C LEU A 70 -1.05 5.49 12.70
N ASP A 71 -0.43 5.04 13.79
CA ASP A 71 1.02 5.06 13.95
C ASP A 71 1.67 3.73 13.51
N PRO A 72 2.97 3.73 13.16
CA PRO A 72 3.66 2.55 12.68
C PRO A 72 3.72 1.38 13.67
N ARG A 73 3.71 1.63 14.98
CA ARG A 73 3.71 0.58 16.01
C ARG A 73 2.36 -0.14 16.00
N SER A 74 1.27 0.61 16.10
CA SER A 74 -0.09 0.07 16.03
C SER A 74 -0.32 -0.71 14.73
N MET A 75 0.26 -0.27 13.61
CA MET A 75 0.16 -1.02 12.35
C MET A 75 0.88 -2.37 12.41
N ARG A 76 2.07 -2.43 13.02
CA ARG A 76 2.77 -3.71 13.24
C ARG A 76 1.96 -4.64 14.13
N ASP A 77 1.41 -4.13 15.22
CA ASP A 77 0.59 -4.89 16.16
C ASP A 77 -0.66 -5.48 15.46
N ILE A 78 -1.26 -4.74 14.52
CA ILE A 78 -2.36 -5.23 13.68
C ILE A 78 -1.89 -6.41 12.82
N VAL A 79 -0.74 -6.29 12.14
CA VAL A 79 -0.20 -7.37 11.29
C VAL A 79 0.08 -8.62 12.12
N TYR A 80 0.76 -8.52 13.25
CA TYR A 80 1.04 -9.65 14.12
C TYR A 80 -0.23 -10.33 14.63
N ARG A 81 -1.22 -9.56 15.06
CA ARG A 81 -2.51 -10.08 15.51
C ARG A 81 -3.25 -10.82 14.41
N VAL A 82 -3.28 -10.29 13.19
CA VAL A 82 -3.95 -10.94 12.06
C VAL A 82 -3.21 -12.21 11.64
N ALA A 83 -1.87 -12.22 11.65
CA ALA A 83 -1.07 -13.39 11.39
C ALA A 83 -1.36 -14.51 12.41
N ALA A 84 -1.40 -14.17 13.70
CA ALA A 84 -1.74 -15.12 14.77
C ALA A 84 -3.17 -15.67 14.61
N GLN A 85 -4.15 -14.84 14.27
CA GLN A 85 -5.53 -15.27 13.99
C GLN A 85 -5.63 -16.22 12.78
N ALA A 86 -4.77 -16.05 11.80
CA ALA A 86 -4.68 -16.90 10.62
C ALA A 86 -3.90 -18.21 10.86
N GLY A 87 -3.33 -18.40 12.05
CA GLY A 87 -2.52 -19.57 12.36
C GLY A 87 -1.22 -19.69 11.56
N VAL A 88 -0.73 -18.55 11.04
CA VAL A 88 0.53 -18.51 10.31
C VAL A 88 1.68 -18.12 11.23
N PRO A 89 2.96 -18.47 10.90
CA PRO A 89 4.12 -18.02 11.67
C PRO A 89 4.15 -16.51 11.83
N GLU A 90 4.89 -16.03 12.80
CA GLU A 90 5.07 -14.59 13.02
C GLU A 90 5.58 -13.91 11.75
N ILE A 91 4.75 -13.01 11.18
CA ILE A 91 5.02 -12.30 9.93
C ILE A 91 5.05 -10.82 10.21
N SER A 92 6.16 -10.18 9.87
CA SER A 92 6.29 -8.72 9.96
C SER A 92 5.73 -8.01 8.72
N PRO A 93 5.44 -6.71 8.80
CA PRO A 93 5.11 -5.92 7.61
C PRO A 93 6.21 -5.91 6.54
N HIS A 94 7.47 -6.12 6.95
CA HIS A 94 8.59 -6.23 6.01
C HIS A 94 8.49 -7.52 5.19
N ASP A 95 8.15 -8.62 5.83
CA ASP A 95 7.96 -9.92 5.16
C ASP A 95 6.79 -9.88 4.18
N LEU A 96 5.68 -9.21 4.54
CA LEU A 96 4.57 -8.99 3.61
C LEU A 96 4.99 -8.18 2.37
N ARG A 97 5.84 -7.18 2.56
CA ARG A 97 6.37 -6.40 1.45
C ARG A 97 7.34 -7.25 0.59
N HIS A 98 8.17 -8.06 1.21
CA HIS A 98 9.05 -8.99 0.51
C HIS A 98 8.25 -10.02 -0.30
N SER A 99 7.22 -10.60 0.30
CA SER A 99 6.30 -11.53 -0.38
C SER A 99 5.62 -10.87 -1.59
N ALA A 100 5.18 -9.61 -1.46
CA ALA A 100 4.61 -8.88 -2.58
C ALA A 100 5.62 -8.72 -3.74
N ALA A 101 6.89 -8.44 -3.43
CA ALA A 101 7.96 -8.37 -4.44
C ALA A 101 8.18 -9.73 -5.14
N THR A 102 8.27 -10.79 -4.36
CA THR A 102 8.47 -12.16 -4.87
C THR A 102 7.32 -12.57 -5.79
N HIS A 103 6.07 -12.40 -5.35
CA HIS A 103 4.90 -12.73 -6.17
C HIS A 103 4.85 -11.95 -7.49
N LEU A 104 5.22 -10.68 -7.47
CA LEU A 104 5.27 -9.88 -8.70
C LEU A 104 6.33 -10.41 -9.67
N LEU A 105 7.51 -10.81 -9.18
CA LEU A 105 8.56 -11.39 -10.01
C LEU A 105 8.17 -12.78 -10.56
N GLU A 106 7.64 -13.66 -9.70
CA GLU A 106 7.16 -15.00 -10.09
C GLU A 106 6.00 -14.91 -11.10
N GLY A 107 5.15 -13.89 -10.98
CA GLY A 107 4.08 -13.59 -11.92
C GLY A 107 4.54 -12.96 -13.24
N GLY A 108 5.86 -12.85 -13.47
CA GLY A 108 6.44 -12.38 -14.71
C GLY A 108 6.66 -10.87 -14.83
N SER A 109 6.50 -10.12 -13.74
CA SER A 109 6.87 -8.69 -13.73
C SER A 109 8.39 -8.55 -13.88
N ASP A 110 8.83 -7.61 -14.71
CA ASP A 110 10.24 -7.29 -14.80
C ASP A 110 10.76 -6.61 -13.51
N LEU A 111 12.02 -6.81 -13.21
CA LEU A 111 12.65 -6.30 -11.98
C LEU A 111 12.52 -4.78 -11.84
N ARG A 112 12.58 -4.04 -12.93
CA ARG A 112 12.44 -2.57 -12.94
C ARG A 112 11.06 -2.14 -12.48
N THR A 113 10.01 -2.76 -13.00
CA THR A 113 8.62 -2.52 -12.57
C THR A 113 8.43 -2.82 -11.08
N VAL A 114 8.99 -3.92 -10.58
CA VAL A 114 8.95 -4.26 -9.15
C VAL A 114 9.68 -3.20 -8.31
N GLN A 115 10.85 -2.74 -8.74
CA GLN A 115 11.59 -1.67 -8.07
C GLN A 115 10.81 -0.34 -8.05
N GLU A 116 10.11 0.01 -9.13
CA GLU A 116 9.27 1.20 -9.21
C GLU A 116 8.08 1.12 -8.24
N ILE A 117 7.35 0.00 -8.21
CA ILE A 117 6.25 -0.24 -7.26
C ILE A 117 6.74 -0.14 -5.82
N LEU A 118 7.87 -0.76 -5.51
CA LEU A 118 8.43 -0.78 -4.17
C LEU A 118 9.13 0.54 -3.80
N GLY A 119 9.56 1.34 -4.74
CA GLY A 119 10.30 2.58 -4.48
C GLY A 119 11.70 2.30 -3.93
N HIS A 120 12.46 1.43 -4.58
CA HIS A 120 13.88 1.23 -4.32
C HIS A 120 14.69 2.37 -4.92
N ASN A 121 15.59 2.96 -4.12
CA ASN A 121 16.34 4.17 -4.46
C ASN A 121 17.50 3.99 -5.47
N SER A 122 17.58 2.88 -6.19
CA SER A 122 18.65 2.63 -7.15
C SER A 122 18.17 2.89 -8.57
N LEU A 123 18.75 3.88 -9.16
CA LEU A 123 18.61 4.45 -10.48
C LEU A 123 17.67 5.66 -10.57
N ALA A 124 18.33 6.81 -10.72
CA ALA A 124 17.70 8.08 -10.97
C ALA A 124 16.85 8.05 -12.23
N THR A 125 15.55 8.23 -12.07
CA THR A 125 14.76 8.96 -13.06
C THR A 125 13.48 9.41 -12.39
N THR A 126 13.36 10.71 -12.16
CA THR A 126 12.10 11.36 -11.86
C THR A 126 11.24 11.31 -13.12
N GLN A 127 10.67 10.16 -13.42
CA GLN A 127 9.62 10.08 -14.42
C GLN A 127 8.35 10.60 -13.74
N ARG A 128 7.81 11.70 -14.25
CA ARG A 128 6.44 12.12 -13.96
C ARG A 128 5.54 10.94 -14.29
N TYR A 129 4.92 10.35 -13.27
CA TYR A 129 3.91 9.31 -13.47
C TYR A 129 2.72 9.94 -14.20
N THR A 130 2.64 9.69 -15.49
CA THR A 130 1.46 10.00 -16.28
C THR A 130 0.38 8.94 -16.02
N HIS A 131 -0.88 9.23 -16.36
CA HIS A 131 -1.98 8.26 -16.29
C HIS A 131 -1.65 6.92 -16.99
N VAL A 132 -0.88 6.99 -18.07
CA VAL A 132 -0.43 5.82 -18.85
C VAL A 132 0.50 4.93 -18.02
N SER A 133 1.39 5.51 -17.21
CA SER A 133 2.29 4.75 -16.33
C SER A 133 1.53 4.02 -15.22
N ALA A 134 0.52 4.66 -14.62
CA ALA A 134 -0.30 4.08 -13.57
C ALA A 134 -1.13 2.89 -14.09
N GLU A 135 -1.71 3.01 -15.28
CA GLU A 135 -2.47 1.93 -15.92
C GLU A 135 -1.58 0.73 -16.25
N ARG A 136 -0.37 0.95 -16.76
CA ARG A 136 0.61 -0.11 -17.03
C ARG A 136 1.00 -0.85 -15.74
N LEU A 137 1.27 -0.13 -14.66
CA LEU A 137 1.59 -0.73 -13.36
C LEU A 137 0.42 -1.57 -12.83
N ARG A 138 -0.82 -1.10 -13.02
CA ARG A 138 -2.01 -1.84 -12.64
C ARG A 138 -2.18 -3.12 -13.45
N GLN A 139 -2.02 -3.07 -14.77
CA GLN A 139 -2.09 -4.24 -15.65
C GLN A 139 -1.05 -5.29 -15.26
N THR A 140 0.20 -4.88 -15.05
CA THR A 140 1.28 -5.75 -14.59
C THR A 140 0.95 -6.38 -13.24
N PHE A 141 0.41 -5.59 -12.30
CA PHE A 141 -0.01 -6.09 -11.00
C PHE A 141 -1.15 -7.12 -11.13
N THR A 142 -2.14 -6.84 -11.96
CA THR A 142 -3.30 -7.74 -12.18
C THR A 142 -2.87 -9.07 -12.80
N GLN A 143 -1.86 -9.07 -13.67
CA GLN A 143 -1.34 -10.29 -14.28
C GLN A 143 -0.45 -11.11 -13.35
N ALA A 144 0.31 -10.45 -12.49
CA ALA A 144 1.39 -11.07 -11.73
C ALA A 144 1.04 -11.37 -10.27
N HIS A 145 0.04 -10.71 -9.67
CA HIS A 145 -0.23 -10.86 -8.25
C HIS A 145 -1.43 -11.78 -7.99
N PRO A 146 -1.30 -12.82 -7.10
CA PRO A 146 -2.37 -13.81 -6.88
C PRO A 146 -3.67 -13.23 -6.30
N ARG A 147 -3.64 -12.00 -5.79
CA ARG A 147 -4.78 -11.27 -5.23
C ARG A 147 -5.01 -9.91 -5.90
N ALA A 148 -4.75 -9.83 -7.18
CA ALA A 148 -5.03 -8.64 -7.98
C ALA A 148 -6.54 -8.34 -8.11
#